data_85483b72aad80c992eb65c6c8ad74e51
#
_entry.id   85483b72aad80c992eb65c6c8ad74e51
#
_cell.length_a   1.000
_cell.length_b   1.000
_cell.length_c   1.000
_cell.angle_alpha   90.00
_cell.angle_beta   90.00
_cell.angle_gamma   90.00
#
_symmetry.space_group_name_H-M   'P 1'
#
loop_
_entity.id
_entity.type
_entity.pdbx_description
1 polymer ?
#
loop_
_entity_poly.entity_id
_entity_poly.type
_entity_poly.pdbx_seq_one_letter_code
_entity_poly.pdbx_strand_id
1 'polypeptide(L)'
;MMGPDGKPATFDGTAWVSQDGRYWWNGAAWQPFKRRGFQPPIAVTAIVLLVLAGAWFVLHNLPKAPPEKYGVTNAKIDSSTEFEFDYRRSTTCNDLTFDYLFYDKTGHQVDNFQGEKHNKVVANETVHFDVLGFEAIDARAVRFDAIPTCH
;
A
#
# COMPACT_ATOMS: atom_id res chain seq x y z
N MET A 1 -43.90 -44.54 -8.28
CA MET A 1 -43.27 -44.83 -6.99
C MET A 1 -43.17 -43.57 -6.16
N MET A 2 -43.41 -43.62 -4.87
CA MET A 2 -43.28 -42.42 -3.98
C MET A 2 -41.93 -42.44 -3.33
N GLY A 3 -41.27 -41.29 -3.28
CA GLY A 3 -40.01 -41.09 -2.58
C GLY A 3 -40.16 -41.01 -1.05
N PRO A 4 -39.07 -41.04 -0.28
CA PRO A 4 -39.11 -40.90 1.17
C PRO A 4 -39.53 -39.47 1.60
N ASP A 5 -39.51 -38.53 0.70
CA ASP A 5 -39.99 -37.16 0.82
C ASP A 5 -41.51 -37.01 0.61
N GLY A 6 -42.21 -38.15 0.40
CA GLY A 6 -43.65 -38.15 0.15
C GLY A 6 -44.07 -37.66 -1.24
N LYS A 7 -43.14 -37.44 -2.16
CA LYS A 7 -43.36 -36.95 -3.51
C LYS A 7 -43.12 -38.04 -4.57
N PRO A 8 -43.67 -37.90 -5.79
CA PRO A 8 -43.43 -38.83 -6.89
C PRO A 8 -41.92 -38.87 -7.22
N ALA A 9 -41.35 -40.04 -7.25
CA ALA A 9 -39.96 -40.24 -7.67
C ALA A 9 -39.85 -40.24 -9.20
N THR A 10 -38.73 -39.80 -9.73
CA THR A 10 -38.39 -39.79 -11.16
C THR A 10 -37.41 -40.89 -11.49
N PHE A 11 -37.60 -41.58 -12.59
CA PHE A 11 -36.64 -42.55 -13.10
C PHE A 11 -35.60 -41.84 -13.98
N ASP A 12 -34.32 -41.95 -13.64
CA ASP A 12 -33.22 -41.29 -14.36
C ASP A 12 -32.60 -42.14 -15.49
N GLY A 13 -33.18 -43.30 -15.78
CA GLY A 13 -32.67 -44.26 -16.76
C GLY A 13 -31.94 -45.44 -16.13
N THR A 14 -31.50 -45.34 -14.89
CA THR A 14 -30.77 -46.39 -14.15
C THR A 14 -31.41 -46.69 -12.82
N ALA A 15 -31.92 -45.71 -12.11
CA ALA A 15 -32.55 -45.87 -10.79
C ALA A 15 -33.70 -44.89 -10.59
N TRP A 16 -34.56 -45.16 -9.62
CA TRP A 16 -35.55 -44.19 -9.14
C TRP A 16 -34.87 -43.21 -8.17
N VAL A 17 -35.07 -41.93 -8.40
CA VAL A 17 -34.49 -40.82 -7.59
C VAL A 17 -35.62 -40.04 -6.97
N SER A 18 -35.51 -39.68 -5.67
CA SER A 18 -36.45 -38.82 -5.00
C SER A 18 -36.47 -37.44 -5.64
N GLN A 19 -37.59 -36.72 -5.59
CA GLN A 19 -37.73 -35.42 -6.23
C GLN A 19 -36.73 -34.37 -5.70
N ASP A 20 -36.33 -34.49 -4.43
CA ASP A 20 -35.31 -33.63 -3.80
C ASP A 20 -33.85 -34.03 -4.15
N GLY A 21 -33.65 -35.11 -4.94
CA GLY A 21 -32.36 -35.59 -5.37
C GLY A 21 -31.45 -36.13 -4.24
N ARG A 22 -32.00 -36.43 -3.07
CA ARG A 22 -31.21 -36.88 -1.91
C ARG A 22 -31.15 -38.38 -1.77
N TYR A 23 -32.11 -39.12 -2.35
CA TYR A 23 -32.24 -40.55 -2.18
C TYR A 23 -32.41 -41.24 -3.57
N TRP A 24 -31.89 -42.44 -3.68
CA TRP A 24 -32.07 -43.32 -4.81
C TRP A 24 -32.58 -44.71 -4.34
N TRP A 25 -33.35 -45.36 -5.21
CA TRP A 25 -33.92 -46.66 -4.92
C TRP A 25 -32.98 -47.76 -5.42
N ASN A 26 -32.53 -48.63 -4.51
CA ASN A 26 -31.65 -49.76 -4.85
C ASN A 26 -32.37 -51.07 -5.21
N GLY A 27 -33.66 -51.03 -5.42
CA GLY A 27 -34.51 -52.20 -5.68
C GLY A 27 -35.20 -52.75 -4.43
N ALA A 28 -34.74 -52.45 -3.24
CA ALA A 28 -35.28 -52.92 -1.95
C ALA A 28 -35.61 -51.79 -0.98
N ALA A 29 -34.78 -50.74 -0.95
CA ALA A 29 -34.92 -49.60 -0.05
C ALA A 29 -34.39 -48.30 -0.64
N TRP A 30 -34.88 -47.15 -0.13
CA TRP A 30 -34.31 -45.84 -0.42
C TRP A 30 -32.98 -45.63 0.28
N GLN A 31 -31.93 -45.31 -0.51
CA GLN A 31 -30.57 -45.07 -0.03
C GLN A 31 -30.21 -43.61 -0.21
N PRO A 32 -29.60 -42.98 0.77
CA PRO A 32 -29.13 -41.60 0.63
C PRO A 32 -27.96 -41.55 -0.37
N PHE A 33 -27.96 -40.54 -1.28
CA PHE A 33 -26.78 -40.23 -2.04
C PHE A 33 -25.67 -39.79 -1.10
N LYS A 34 -24.58 -40.54 -1.02
CA LYS A 34 -23.36 -40.07 -0.36
C LYS A 34 -22.82 -38.90 -1.16
N ARG A 35 -23.12 -37.69 -0.72
CA ARG A 35 -22.42 -36.49 -1.21
C ARG A 35 -20.94 -36.73 -0.91
N ARG A 36 -20.13 -37.03 -1.90
CA ARG A 36 -18.69 -36.86 -1.79
C ARG A 36 -18.49 -35.36 -1.53
N GLY A 37 -18.17 -34.99 -0.27
CA GLY A 37 -17.72 -33.65 0.02
C GLY A 37 -16.59 -33.33 -0.97
N PHE A 38 -16.66 -32.21 -1.62
CA PHE A 38 -15.57 -31.74 -2.48
C PHE A 38 -14.37 -31.50 -1.56
N GLN A 39 -13.54 -32.54 -1.41
CA GLN A 39 -12.21 -32.38 -0.83
C GLN A 39 -11.31 -31.96 -2.00
N PRO A 40 -10.85 -30.72 -2.02
CA PRO A 40 -9.88 -30.32 -3.03
C PRO A 40 -8.69 -31.28 -2.90
N PRO A 41 -8.17 -31.84 -4.00
CA PRO A 41 -7.03 -32.74 -3.95
C PRO A 41 -5.89 -32.00 -3.20
N ILE A 42 -5.26 -32.70 -2.26
CA ILE A 42 -4.16 -32.18 -1.41
C ILE A 42 -3.11 -31.43 -2.24
N ALA A 43 -2.87 -31.89 -3.47
CA ALA A 43 -1.97 -31.24 -4.43
C ALA A 43 -2.38 -29.80 -4.77
N VAL A 44 -3.68 -29.50 -4.94
CA VAL A 44 -4.15 -28.13 -5.26
C VAL A 44 -3.93 -27.20 -4.08
N THR A 45 -4.20 -27.69 -2.86
CA THR A 45 -3.98 -26.90 -1.64
C THR A 45 -2.49 -26.60 -1.45
N ALA A 46 -1.61 -27.56 -1.69
CA ALA A 46 -0.15 -27.39 -1.60
C ALA A 46 0.37 -26.37 -2.62
N ILE A 47 -0.11 -26.42 -3.87
CA ILE A 47 0.28 -25.47 -4.92
C ILE A 47 -0.14 -24.05 -4.54
N VAL A 48 -1.37 -23.85 -4.05
CA VAL A 48 -1.85 -22.51 -3.64
C VAL A 48 -0.99 -21.94 -2.50
N LEU A 49 -0.64 -22.76 -1.50
CA LEU A 49 0.22 -22.33 -0.39
C LEU A 49 1.63 -21.97 -0.87
N LEU A 50 2.21 -22.72 -1.81
CA LEU A 50 3.54 -22.42 -2.37
C LEU A 50 3.53 -21.12 -3.18
N VAL A 51 2.48 -20.86 -3.96
CA VAL A 51 2.34 -19.60 -4.72
C VAL A 51 2.20 -18.41 -3.77
N LEU A 52 1.38 -18.53 -2.72
CA LEU A 52 1.21 -17.47 -1.73
C LEU A 52 2.50 -17.21 -0.94
N ALA A 53 3.21 -18.26 -0.53
CA ALA A 53 4.50 -18.13 0.17
C ALA A 53 5.56 -17.51 -0.75
N GLY A 54 5.62 -17.91 -2.02
CA GLY A 54 6.52 -17.33 -3.02
C GLY A 54 6.23 -15.84 -3.28
N ALA A 55 4.97 -15.48 -3.43
CA ALA A 55 4.57 -14.08 -3.61
C ALA A 55 4.92 -13.24 -2.37
N TRP A 56 4.65 -13.75 -1.17
CA TRP A 56 5.01 -13.09 0.08
C TRP A 56 6.52 -12.90 0.21
N PHE A 57 7.31 -13.94 -0.11
CA PHE A 57 8.78 -13.88 -0.09
C PHE A 57 9.32 -12.83 -1.07
N VAL A 58 8.81 -12.79 -2.31
CA VAL A 58 9.21 -11.79 -3.31
C VAL A 58 8.90 -10.38 -2.83
N LEU A 59 7.67 -10.14 -2.33
CA LEU A 59 7.26 -8.81 -1.84
C LEU A 59 8.10 -8.32 -0.66
N HIS A 60 8.51 -9.24 0.25
CA HIS A 60 9.33 -8.87 1.42
C HIS A 60 10.82 -8.73 1.13
N ASN A 61 11.31 -9.38 0.07
CA ASN A 61 12.73 -9.33 -0.31
C ASN A 61 13.00 -8.47 -1.55
N LEU A 62 11.99 -7.74 -2.05
CA LEU A 62 12.27 -6.69 -3.04
C LEU A 62 13.32 -5.75 -2.46
N PRO A 63 14.41 -5.48 -3.17
CA PRO A 63 15.41 -4.51 -2.72
C PRO A 63 14.67 -3.17 -2.51
N LYS A 64 14.60 -2.76 -1.24
CA LYS A 64 14.13 -1.41 -0.92
C LYS A 64 15.09 -0.45 -1.61
N ALA A 65 14.54 0.50 -2.36
CA ALA A 65 15.36 1.56 -2.91
C ALA A 65 16.24 2.13 -1.79
N PRO A 66 17.54 2.31 -2.01
CA PRO A 66 18.43 2.88 -1.00
C PRO A 66 17.79 4.19 -0.52
N PRO A 67 17.85 4.49 0.80
CA PRO A 67 17.30 5.73 1.32
C PRO A 67 17.90 6.89 0.55
N GLU A 68 17.08 7.75 0.06
CA GLU A 68 17.51 8.91 -0.70
C GLU A 68 18.42 9.77 0.19
N LYS A 69 19.61 10.08 -0.31
CA LYS A 69 20.52 10.99 0.37
C LYS A 69 20.31 12.38 -0.17
N TYR A 70 19.91 13.26 0.69
CA TYR A 70 19.87 14.69 0.41
C TYR A 70 20.61 15.47 1.50
N GLY A 71 21.00 16.68 1.20
CA GLY A 71 21.62 17.60 2.14
C GLY A 71 21.10 19.01 1.93
N VAL A 72 20.81 19.67 3.04
CA VAL A 72 20.53 21.10 3.13
C VAL A 72 21.75 21.74 3.78
N THR A 73 22.31 22.76 3.14
CA THR A 73 23.47 23.52 3.66
C THR A 73 23.21 25.01 3.50
N ASN A 74 24.00 25.83 4.16
CA ASN A 74 23.90 27.30 4.10
C ASN A 74 22.50 27.85 4.44
N ALA A 75 21.72 27.11 5.26
CA ALA A 75 20.38 27.52 5.66
C ALA A 75 20.44 28.76 6.55
N LYS A 76 19.72 29.80 6.15
CA LYS A 76 19.72 31.11 6.82
C LYS A 76 18.33 31.75 6.73
N ILE A 77 17.88 32.37 7.84
CA ILE A 77 16.69 33.19 7.88
C ILE A 77 17.17 34.65 7.71
N ASP A 78 16.79 35.31 6.63
CA ASP A 78 17.22 36.66 6.31
C ASP A 78 16.29 37.72 6.87
N SER A 79 14.99 37.41 6.90
CA SER A 79 13.97 38.30 7.46
C SER A 79 12.80 37.50 8.02
N SER A 80 11.77 38.16 8.48
CA SER A 80 10.53 37.51 8.92
C SER A 80 9.74 36.85 7.78
N THR A 81 10.08 37.06 6.51
CA THR A 81 9.38 36.55 5.36
C THR A 81 10.32 35.93 4.32
N GLU A 82 11.63 35.88 4.59
CA GLU A 82 12.63 35.46 3.63
C GLU A 82 13.69 34.56 4.28
N PHE A 83 14.02 33.45 3.62
CA PHE A 83 15.08 32.54 4.03
C PHE A 83 15.65 31.85 2.82
N GLU A 84 16.91 31.47 2.92
CA GLU A 84 17.68 30.84 1.85
C GLU A 84 18.35 29.54 2.30
N PHE A 85 18.63 28.66 1.36
CA PHE A 85 19.41 27.43 1.59
C PHE A 85 19.91 26.84 0.29
N ASP A 86 20.99 26.07 0.39
CA ASP A 86 21.47 25.23 -0.68
C ASP A 86 20.97 23.79 -0.51
N TYR A 87 20.49 23.19 -1.56
CA TYR A 87 19.99 21.82 -1.58
C TYR A 87 20.71 20.97 -2.59
N ARG A 88 21.05 19.75 -2.20
CA ARG A 88 21.67 18.74 -3.07
C ARG A 88 21.07 17.37 -2.77
N ARG A 89 20.81 16.58 -3.82
CA ARG A 89 20.29 15.21 -3.68
C ARG A 89 21.04 14.24 -4.58
N SER A 90 21.00 12.93 -4.23
CA SER A 90 21.69 11.88 -4.98
C SER A 90 20.96 11.40 -6.23
N THR A 91 19.66 11.71 -6.38
CA THR A 91 18.80 11.27 -7.47
C THR A 91 18.14 12.49 -8.13
N THR A 92 17.76 12.38 -9.39
CA THR A 92 16.99 13.44 -10.09
C THR A 92 15.55 13.42 -9.60
N CYS A 93 14.97 14.61 -9.35
CA CYS A 93 13.56 14.81 -9.04
C CYS A 93 12.95 15.75 -10.09
N ASN A 94 11.81 15.38 -10.65
CA ASN A 94 11.16 16.21 -11.65
C ASN A 94 10.20 17.23 -11.03
N ASP A 95 9.62 16.89 -9.89
CA ASP A 95 8.65 17.69 -9.16
C ASP A 95 9.01 17.64 -7.67
N LEU A 96 9.62 18.69 -7.14
CA LEU A 96 10.11 18.80 -5.78
C LEU A 96 9.27 19.80 -4.99
N THR A 97 8.83 19.40 -3.79
CA THR A 97 8.24 20.31 -2.80
C THR A 97 9.04 20.24 -1.51
N PHE A 98 8.96 21.27 -0.70
CA PHE A 98 9.57 21.29 0.63
C PHE A 98 8.51 21.56 1.69
N ASP A 99 8.58 20.85 2.81
CA ASP A 99 7.95 21.25 4.06
C ASP A 99 9.00 21.93 4.93
N TYR A 100 8.73 23.16 5.37
CA TYR A 100 9.64 23.94 6.18
C TYR A 100 9.17 23.92 7.63
N LEU A 101 10.06 23.52 8.52
CA LEU A 101 9.82 23.47 9.96
C LEU A 101 10.75 24.44 10.65
N PHE A 102 10.23 25.43 11.36
CA PHE A 102 11.00 26.45 12.04
C PHE A 102 11.11 26.17 13.53
N TYR A 103 12.28 26.44 14.09
CA TYR A 103 12.59 26.11 15.48
C TYR A 103 13.17 27.31 16.21
N ASP A 104 12.81 27.42 17.49
CA ASP A 104 13.42 28.36 18.40
C ASP A 104 14.82 27.90 18.87
N LYS A 105 15.48 28.75 19.67
CA LYS A 105 16.82 28.45 20.26
C LYS A 105 16.83 27.27 21.22
N THR A 106 15.67 26.79 21.68
CA THR A 106 15.55 25.62 22.56
C THR A 106 15.27 24.35 21.78
N GLY A 107 15.05 24.47 20.48
CA GLY A 107 14.75 23.36 19.57
C GLY A 107 13.26 23.01 19.51
N HIS A 108 12.37 23.82 20.09
CA HIS A 108 10.94 23.63 19.89
C HIS A 108 10.52 24.19 18.53
N GLN A 109 9.67 23.43 17.83
CA GLN A 109 9.05 23.90 16.59
C GLN A 109 8.08 25.05 16.94
N VAL A 110 8.25 26.17 16.27
CA VAL A 110 7.46 27.40 16.49
C VAL A 110 6.61 27.78 15.30
N ASP A 111 6.98 27.27 14.10
CA ASP A 111 6.23 27.53 12.87
C ASP A 111 6.45 26.41 11.84
N ASN A 112 5.57 26.34 10.84
CA ASN A 112 5.73 25.46 9.69
C ASN A 112 4.91 25.95 8.50
N PHE A 113 5.42 25.77 7.30
CA PHE A 113 4.63 25.93 6.08
C PHE A 113 5.16 25.05 4.94
N GLN A 114 4.31 24.83 3.94
CA GLN A 114 4.65 24.09 2.75
C GLN A 114 5.09 25.07 1.64
N GLY A 115 6.24 24.76 1.04
CA GLY A 115 6.76 25.56 -0.07
C GLY A 115 6.06 25.26 -1.39
N GLU A 116 6.30 26.12 -2.35
CA GLU A 116 5.83 25.95 -3.71
C GLU A 116 6.51 24.75 -4.38
N LYS A 117 5.86 24.25 -5.42
CA LYS A 117 6.41 23.19 -6.27
C LYS A 117 7.54 23.74 -7.14
N HIS A 118 8.70 23.12 -7.02
CA HIS A 118 9.87 23.42 -7.84
C HIS A 118 9.99 22.42 -9.00
N ASN A 119 10.45 22.93 -10.12
CA ASN A 119 10.74 22.11 -11.28
C ASN A 119 11.98 21.23 -11.05
N LYS A 120 12.35 20.45 -12.04
CA LYS A 120 13.41 19.46 -12.05
C LYS A 120 14.68 19.89 -11.31
N VAL A 121 15.08 19.07 -10.31
CA VAL A 121 16.38 19.12 -9.66
C VAL A 121 17.20 17.91 -10.10
N VAL A 122 18.39 18.13 -10.66
CA VAL A 122 19.25 17.09 -11.23
C VAL A 122 20.08 16.43 -10.12
N ALA A 123 20.32 15.13 -10.27
CA ALA A 123 21.16 14.37 -9.34
C ALA A 123 22.55 14.99 -9.18
N ASN A 124 22.99 15.11 -7.92
CA ASN A 124 24.30 15.64 -7.52
C ASN A 124 24.60 17.11 -7.87
N GLU A 125 23.62 17.84 -8.37
CA GLU A 125 23.69 19.28 -8.54
C GLU A 125 23.29 19.98 -7.24
N THR A 126 23.98 21.07 -6.89
CA THR A 126 23.61 21.95 -5.79
C THR A 126 22.76 23.07 -6.35
N VAL A 127 21.56 23.22 -5.83
CA VAL A 127 20.61 24.25 -6.22
C VAL A 127 20.41 25.19 -5.03
N HIS A 128 20.54 26.48 -5.27
CA HIS A 128 20.24 27.51 -4.31
C HIS A 128 18.76 27.85 -4.36
N PHE A 129 18.12 27.89 -3.19
CA PHE A 129 16.74 28.30 -3.02
C PHE A 129 16.68 29.56 -2.17
N ASP A 130 16.06 30.58 -2.75
CA ASP A 130 15.68 31.81 -2.10
C ASP A 130 14.16 31.82 -1.99
N VAL A 131 13.65 31.73 -0.76
CA VAL A 131 12.24 31.49 -0.49
C VAL A 131 11.63 32.73 0.16
N LEU A 132 10.66 33.32 -0.54
CA LEU A 132 9.82 34.38 -0.03
C LEU A 132 8.53 33.79 0.54
N GLY A 133 8.34 33.88 1.84
CA GLY A 133 7.12 33.42 2.52
C GLY A 133 5.96 34.39 2.31
N PHE A 134 4.77 33.86 2.15
CA PHE A 134 3.53 34.64 2.09
C PHE A 134 3.08 35.11 3.48
N GLU A 135 3.52 34.42 4.52
CA GLU A 135 3.22 34.71 5.92
C GLU A 135 4.52 34.98 6.69
N ALA A 136 4.43 35.76 7.73
CA ALA A 136 5.59 36.09 8.55
C ALA A 136 5.98 34.88 9.42
N ILE A 137 7.23 34.47 9.32
CA ILE A 137 7.86 33.43 10.16
C ILE A 137 7.79 33.92 11.63
N ASP A 138 7.48 33.00 12.55
CA ASP A 138 7.44 33.32 14.00
C ASP A 138 8.79 33.97 14.44
N ALA A 139 8.71 35.11 15.08
CA ALA A 139 9.88 35.90 15.48
C ALA A 139 10.85 35.17 16.45
N ARG A 140 10.43 34.03 17.02
CA ARG A 140 11.27 33.16 17.84
C ARG A 140 12.14 32.21 17.04
N ALA A 141 11.84 32.03 15.74
CA ALA A 141 12.57 31.12 14.86
C ALA A 141 14.02 31.57 14.69
N VAL A 142 14.95 30.66 14.91
CA VAL A 142 16.39 30.93 14.74
C VAL A 142 17.04 29.92 13.76
N ARG A 143 16.33 28.86 13.40
CA ARG A 143 16.74 27.87 12.39
C ARG A 143 15.51 27.22 11.77
N PHE A 144 15.71 26.59 10.65
CA PHE A 144 14.68 25.79 10.01
C PHE A 144 15.26 24.49 9.43
N ASP A 145 14.40 23.52 9.21
CA ASP A 145 14.67 22.31 8.44
C ASP A 145 13.80 22.35 7.18
N ALA A 146 14.39 22.05 6.02
CA ALA A 146 13.69 21.89 4.75
C ALA A 146 13.60 20.40 4.42
N ILE A 147 12.38 19.83 4.48
CA ILE A 147 12.11 18.43 4.25
C ILE A 147 11.62 18.25 2.82
N PRO A 148 12.41 17.64 1.92
CA PRO A 148 12.04 17.48 0.52
C PRO A 148 11.07 16.32 0.31
N THR A 149 10.08 16.53 -0.54
CA THR A 149 9.21 15.47 -1.10
C THR A 149 9.30 15.52 -2.62
N CYS A 150 9.66 14.38 -3.21
CA CYS A 150 9.73 14.21 -4.66
C CYS A 150 8.47 13.49 -5.17
N HIS A 151 7.80 14.05 -6.18
CA HIS A 151 6.56 13.54 -6.78
C HIS A 151 6.80 12.93 -8.16
#